data_4a4002b296d17d8b4fed499415fcecdc
#
_entry.id   4a4002b296d17d8b4fed499415fcecdc
#
_cell.length_a   1.000
_cell.length_b   1.000
_cell.length_c   1.000
_cell.angle_alpha   90.00
_cell.angle_beta   90.00
_cell.angle_gamma   90.00
#
_symmetry.space_group_name_H-M   'P 1'
#
loop_
_entity.id
_entity.type
_entity.pdbx_description
1 polymer ?
#
loop_
_entity_poly.entity_id
_entity_poly.type
_entity_poly.pdbx_seq_one_letter_code
_entity_poly.pdbx_strand_id
1 'polypeptide(L)'
;MTPFKTAAAACFAVLALSAAPAFAGECPANQVATNALENAPTMPSNVTDDVIASIDLSDRYNIPGRDLRLRRLVVQPGGIVPLHSHAERPANIYVVSGQITEYRTSCAVGVNHRQGDVIAEQGELSHWWRNNSRRPAV
;
A
#
# COMPACT_ATOMS: atom_id res chain seq x y z
N MET A 1 -48.11 -49.75 29.00
CA MET A 1 -47.41 -48.55 29.47
C MET A 1 -46.14 -48.42 28.65
N THR A 2 -46.12 -47.64 27.59
CA THR A 2 -44.99 -47.43 26.71
C THR A 2 -44.33 -46.07 27.03
N PRO A 3 -43.00 -45.97 27.23
CA PRO A 3 -42.36 -44.70 27.54
C PRO A 3 -42.14 -43.90 26.28
N PHE A 4 -42.59 -42.64 26.28
CA PHE A 4 -42.28 -41.61 25.29
C PHE A 4 -40.79 -41.24 25.41
N LYS A 5 -40.05 -41.42 24.30
CA LYS A 5 -38.69 -40.87 24.15
C LYS A 5 -38.74 -39.46 23.56
N THR A 6 -38.45 -38.46 24.37
CA THR A 6 -38.28 -37.09 23.93
C THR A 6 -36.92 -36.93 23.28
N ALA A 7 -36.91 -36.67 21.98
CA ALA A 7 -35.70 -36.29 21.24
C ALA A 7 -35.48 -34.76 21.40
N ALA A 8 -34.36 -34.39 22.05
CA ALA A 8 -33.91 -33.00 22.11
C ALA A 8 -33.20 -32.65 20.82
N ALA A 9 -33.77 -31.74 20.05
CA ALA A 9 -33.13 -31.16 18.86
C ALA A 9 -32.17 -30.05 19.31
N ALA A 10 -30.88 -30.28 19.15
CA ALA A 10 -29.82 -29.26 19.36
C ALA A 10 -29.73 -28.39 18.11
N CYS A 11 -30.20 -27.13 18.18
CA CYS A 11 -29.96 -26.11 17.15
C CYS A 11 -28.55 -25.61 17.26
N PHE A 12 -27.69 -25.98 16.31
CA PHE A 12 -26.38 -25.34 16.13
C PHE A 12 -26.58 -24.01 15.39
N ALA A 13 -26.40 -22.91 16.10
CA ALA A 13 -26.31 -21.59 15.49
C ALA A 13 -24.92 -21.45 14.84
N VAL A 14 -24.88 -21.49 13.50
CA VAL A 14 -23.66 -21.17 12.75
C VAL A 14 -23.51 -19.65 12.75
N LEU A 15 -22.57 -19.14 13.56
CA LEU A 15 -22.11 -17.75 13.42
C LEU A 15 -21.33 -17.63 12.10
N ALA A 16 -21.97 -17.06 11.10
CA ALA A 16 -21.27 -16.60 9.90
C ALA A 16 -20.40 -15.38 10.28
N LEU A 17 -19.09 -15.59 10.50
CA LEU A 17 -18.14 -14.49 10.52
C LEU A 17 -18.10 -13.91 9.09
N SER A 18 -18.76 -12.78 8.87
CA SER A 18 -18.57 -11.96 7.68
C SER A 18 -17.16 -11.36 7.76
N ALA A 19 -16.21 -11.96 7.06
CA ALA A 19 -14.94 -11.30 6.79
C ALA A 19 -15.24 -10.09 5.91
N ALA A 20 -15.14 -8.88 6.46
CA ALA A 20 -15.12 -7.67 5.66
C ALA A 20 -13.94 -7.77 4.68
N PRO A 21 -14.12 -7.38 3.40
CA PRO A 21 -13.00 -7.33 2.46
C PRO A 21 -11.95 -6.39 3.06
N ALA A 22 -10.76 -6.92 3.37
CA ALA A 22 -9.61 -6.11 3.67
C ALA A 22 -9.24 -5.41 2.36
N PHE A 23 -9.52 -4.13 2.23
CA PHE A 23 -8.97 -3.31 1.16
C PHE A 23 -7.46 -3.31 1.38
N ALA A 24 -6.74 -4.00 0.49
CA ALA A 24 -5.30 -4.04 0.52
C ALA A 24 -4.80 -2.60 0.34
N GLY A 25 -3.99 -2.10 1.29
CA GLY A 25 -3.34 -0.82 1.18
C GLY A 25 -4.00 0.37 1.90
N GLU A 26 -5.00 0.16 2.73
CA GLU A 26 -5.54 1.22 3.60
C GLU A 26 -5.01 1.14 5.03
N CYS A 27 -4.88 2.32 5.68
CA CYS A 27 -4.58 2.37 7.10
C CYS A 27 -5.76 1.79 7.91
N PRO A 28 -5.52 0.82 8.82
CA PRO A 28 -6.58 0.35 9.70
C PRO A 28 -7.22 1.51 10.47
N ALA A 29 -8.55 1.53 10.56
CA ALA A 29 -9.30 2.64 11.13
C ALA A 29 -8.90 3.00 12.58
N ASN A 30 -8.44 1.99 13.35
CA ASN A 30 -7.94 2.17 14.71
C ASN A 30 -6.45 2.53 14.80
N GLN A 31 -5.77 2.72 13.67
CA GLN A 31 -4.35 3.08 13.55
C GLN A 31 -4.13 4.40 12.83
N VAL A 32 -5.19 5.16 12.58
CA VAL A 32 -5.08 6.51 12.03
C VAL A 32 -4.31 7.40 13.01
N ALA A 33 -3.32 8.10 12.51
CA ALA A 33 -2.45 8.97 13.29
C ALA A 33 -2.21 10.30 12.56
N THR A 34 -1.71 11.28 13.29
CA THR A 34 -1.17 12.51 12.71
C THR A 34 0.34 12.52 12.93
N ASN A 35 1.09 12.84 11.87
CA ASN A 35 2.55 12.97 11.92
C ASN A 35 3.31 11.70 12.38
N ALA A 36 2.96 10.55 11.80
CA ALA A 36 3.56 9.24 12.14
C ALA A 36 4.97 9.02 11.54
N LEU A 37 5.60 10.04 10.92
CA LEU A 37 6.87 9.90 10.17
C LEU A 37 8.10 10.45 10.91
N GLU A 38 8.04 10.55 12.22
CA GLU A 38 9.22 10.90 13.01
C GLU A 38 10.36 9.90 12.75
N ASN A 39 11.56 10.41 12.44
CA ASN A 39 12.74 9.60 12.07
C ASN A 39 12.62 8.77 10.79
N ALA A 40 11.74 9.15 9.87
CA ALA A 40 11.65 8.51 8.55
C ALA A 40 12.99 8.60 7.79
N PRO A 41 13.41 7.54 7.09
CA PRO A 41 14.66 7.55 6.33
C PRO A 41 14.58 8.53 5.17
N THR A 42 15.62 9.36 5.00
CA THR A 42 15.72 10.37 3.93
C THR A 42 16.66 9.98 2.80
N MET A 43 17.33 8.84 2.92
CA MET A 43 18.25 8.33 1.91
C MET A 43 17.77 6.99 1.35
N PRO A 44 17.86 6.78 0.02
CA PRO A 44 17.53 5.49 -0.59
C PRO A 44 18.57 4.44 -0.23
N SER A 45 18.14 3.19 -0.13
CA SER A 45 19.08 2.07 -0.01
C SER A 45 18.51 0.82 -0.71
N ASN A 46 19.39 0.05 -1.37
CA ASN A 46 19.06 -1.20 -2.06
C ASN A 46 17.79 -1.09 -2.95
N VAL A 47 17.67 0.02 -3.67
CA VAL A 47 16.60 0.31 -4.62
C VAL A 47 17.20 0.85 -5.93
N THR A 48 16.67 0.39 -7.05
CA THR A 48 16.86 1.02 -8.36
C THR A 48 15.56 1.68 -8.78
N ASP A 49 15.67 2.77 -9.55
CA ASP A 49 14.54 3.61 -9.96
C ASP A 49 14.81 4.16 -11.36
N ASP A 50 14.28 3.44 -12.35
CA ASP A 50 14.52 3.71 -13.76
C ASP A 50 13.30 4.34 -14.42
N VAL A 51 13.48 5.45 -15.13
CA VAL A 51 12.46 5.99 -16.04
C VAL A 51 12.46 5.14 -17.31
N ILE A 52 11.40 4.36 -17.52
CA ILE A 52 11.28 3.45 -18.67
C ILE A 52 10.46 4.03 -19.82
N ALA A 53 9.67 5.09 -19.56
CA ALA A 53 9.01 5.90 -20.58
C ALA A 53 8.76 7.31 -20.05
N SER A 54 8.81 8.31 -20.94
CA SER A 54 8.49 9.70 -20.62
C SER A 54 7.79 10.37 -21.79
N ILE A 55 6.78 11.19 -21.51
CA ILE A 55 6.07 12.05 -22.45
C ILE A 55 6.18 13.46 -21.92
N ASP A 56 6.80 14.38 -22.68
CA ASP A 56 6.80 15.81 -22.39
C ASP A 56 5.39 16.37 -22.57
N LEU A 57 4.89 17.06 -21.56
CA LEU A 57 3.56 17.67 -21.55
C LEU A 57 3.57 19.16 -21.87
N SER A 58 4.74 19.75 -22.11
CA SER A 58 4.89 21.21 -22.27
C SER A 58 4.13 21.76 -23.46
N ASP A 59 4.47 21.33 -24.67
CA ASP A 59 3.96 21.95 -25.90
C ASP A 59 2.56 21.46 -26.25
N ARG A 60 2.40 20.15 -26.38
CA ARG A 60 1.15 19.58 -26.90
C ARG A 60 -0.01 19.66 -25.91
N TYR A 61 0.28 19.57 -24.63
CA TYR A 61 -0.71 19.53 -23.55
C TYR A 61 -0.77 20.80 -22.73
N ASN A 62 0.10 21.78 -23.05
CA ASN A 62 0.16 23.08 -22.37
C ASN A 62 0.38 22.98 -20.86
N ILE A 63 1.24 22.05 -20.43
CA ILE A 63 1.64 21.85 -19.04
C ILE A 63 3.17 22.00 -18.95
N PRO A 64 3.69 23.23 -18.91
CA PRO A 64 5.12 23.50 -19.02
C PRO A 64 5.91 22.89 -17.84
N GLY A 65 7.07 22.32 -18.15
CA GLY A 65 7.98 21.73 -17.18
C GLY A 65 7.48 20.46 -16.50
N ARG A 66 6.53 19.78 -17.12
CA ARG A 66 5.97 18.50 -16.61
C ARG A 66 6.11 17.39 -17.63
N ASP A 67 6.41 16.21 -17.11
CA ASP A 67 6.44 14.96 -17.85
C ASP A 67 5.45 13.95 -17.26
N LEU A 68 4.79 13.19 -18.13
CA LEU A 68 4.15 11.94 -17.73
C LEU A 68 5.18 10.81 -17.84
N ARG A 69 5.61 10.27 -16.71
CA ARG A 69 6.66 9.25 -16.64
C ARG A 69 6.14 7.92 -16.14
N LEU A 70 6.58 6.85 -16.80
CA LEU A 70 6.49 5.51 -16.25
C LEU A 70 7.85 5.14 -15.67
N ARG A 71 7.89 4.79 -14.39
CA ARG A 71 9.09 4.43 -13.65
C ARG A 71 9.00 2.98 -13.19
N ARG A 72 10.13 2.30 -13.20
CA ARG A 72 10.25 0.96 -12.64
C ARG A 72 11.20 1.00 -11.45
N LEU A 73 10.65 0.71 -10.28
CA LEU A 73 11.44 0.56 -9.06
C LEU A 73 11.63 -0.92 -8.77
N VAL A 74 12.86 -1.31 -8.40
CA VAL A 74 13.15 -2.64 -7.86
C VAL A 74 13.74 -2.45 -6.46
N VAL A 75 12.97 -2.84 -5.45
CA VAL A 75 13.34 -2.69 -4.04
C VAL A 75 13.77 -4.05 -3.50
N GLN A 76 15.06 -4.22 -3.27
CA GLN A 76 15.63 -5.45 -2.72
C GLN A 76 15.17 -5.70 -1.28
N PRO A 77 15.28 -6.92 -0.73
CA PRO A 77 15.02 -7.18 0.68
C PRO A 77 15.75 -6.18 1.59
N GLY A 78 15.02 -5.55 2.52
CA GLY A 78 15.52 -4.47 3.38
C GLY A 78 15.68 -3.11 2.70
N GLY A 79 15.46 -3.03 1.38
CA GLY A 79 15.59 -1.79 0.61
C GLY A 79 14.57 -0.72 1.01
N ILE A 80 14.95 0.55 0.77
CA ILE A 80 14.20 1.73 1.21
C ILE A 80 14.02 2.69 0.03
N VAL A 81 12.75 3.08 -0.22
CA VAL A 81 12.41 4.30 -0.95
C VAL A 81 12.25 5.40 0.11
N PRO A 82 13.06 6.47 0.08
CA PRO A 82 13.13 7.43 1.18
C PRO A 82 11.88 8.29 1.29
N LEU A 83 11.76 9.03 2.40
CA LEU A 83 10.68 9.98 2.63
C LEU A 83 10.57 10.98 1.48
N HIS A 84 9.36 11.09 0.93
CA HIS A 84 9.01 12.06 -0.12
C HIS A 84 7.54 12.45 -0.02
N SER A 85 7.14 13.47 -0.78
CA SER A 85 5.78 14.03 -0.81
C SER A 85 5.18 13.95 -2.21
N HIS A 86 3.86 13.81 -2.25
CA HIS A 86 3.03 13.83 -3.48
C HIS A 86 2.20 15.11 -3.63
N ALA A 87 2.44 16.15 -2.82
CA ALA A 87 1.70 17.41 -2.88
C ALA A 87 1.66 18.04 -4.28
N GLU A 88 2.79 18.00 -5.01
CA GLU A 88 2.91 18.58 -6.35
C GLU A 88 3.08 17.55 -7.47
N ARG A 89 3.22 16.30 -7.14
CA ARG A 89 3.50 15.23 -8.11
C ARG A 89 2.69 13.97 -7.78
N PRO A 90 1.42 13.90 -8.23
CA PRO A 90 0.62 12.70 -8.05
C PRO A 90 1.23 11.50 -8.77
N ALA A 91 1.01 10.31 -8.25
CA ALA A 91 1.46 9.06 -8.85
C ALA A 91 0.43 7.96 -8.65
N ASN A 92 0.45 6.98 -9.56
CA ASN A 92 -0.19 5.70 -9.35
C ASN A 92 0.92 4.64 -9.23
N ILE A 93 0.87 3.85 -8.18
CA ILE A 93 1.78 2.73 -7.96
C ILE A 93 1.04 1.44 -8.27
N TYR A 94 1.65 0.58 -9.06
CA TYR A 94 1.19 -0.78 -9.30
C TYR A 94 2.27 -1.77 -8.85
N VAL A 95 1.94 -2.65 -7.93
CA VAL A 95 2.87 -3.68 -7.47
C VAL A 95 2.87 -4.84 -8.45
N VAL A 96 3.90 -4.90 -9.29
CA VAL A 96 4.06 -5.91 -10.34
C VAL A 96 4.41 -7.28 -9.75
N SER A 97 5.25 -7.31 -8.71
CA SER A 97 5.65 -8.54 -8.03
C SER A 97 6.15 -8.28 -6.60
N GLY A 98 6.06 -9.31 -5.76
CA GLY A 98 6.51 -9.24 -4.37
C GLY A 98 5.51 -8.52 -3.46
N GLN A 99 6.05 -7.91 -2.42
CA GLN A 99 5.29 -7.08 -1.47
C GLN A 99 6.19 -5.99 -0.91
N ILE A 100 5.59 -4.86 -0.54
CA ILE A 100 6.30 -3.71 0.02
C ILE A 100 5.45 -3.06 1.11
N THR A 101 6.08 -2.50 2.12
CA THR A 101 5.41 -1.81 3.22
C THR A 101 5.56 -0.31 3.05
N GLU A 102 4.45 0.39 3.03
CA GLU A 102 4.37 1.85 3.05
C GLU A 102 4.22 2.35 4.48
N TYR A 103 4.93 3.42 4.81
CA TYR A 103 4.81 4.17 6.06
C TYR A 103 4.43 5.60 5.71
N ARG A 104 3.22 6.03 6.11
CA ARG A 104 2.64 7.33 5.73
C ARG A 104 2.31 8.20 6.94
N THR A 105 2.24 9.51 6.73
CA THR A 105 1.96 10.51 7.78
C THR A 105 0.69 10.20 8.56
N SER A 106 -0.31 9.64 7.89
CA SER A 106 -1.66 9.43 8.42
C SER A 106 -1.87 8.07 9.08
N CYS A 107 -0.82 7.23 9.23
CA CYS A 107 -0.97 5.87 9.75
C CYS A 107 0.14 5.51 10.74
N ALA A 108 -0.24 5.09 11.95
CA ALA A 108 0.69 4.71 13.00
C ALA A 108 1.45 3.40 12.72
N VAL A 109 0.99 2.61 11.76
CA VAL A 109 1.59 1.33 11.38
C VAL A 109 1.92 1.30 9.90
N GLY A 110 2.85 0.42 9.50
CA GLY A 110 3.14 0.18 8.10
C GLY A 110 1.99 -0.54 7.39
N VAL A 111 1.64 -0.07 6.21
CA VAL A 111 0.60 -0.63 5.34
C VAL A 111 1.25 -1.53 4.30
N ASN A 112 0.86 -2.80 4.23
CA ASN A 112 1.43 -3.76 3.28
C ASN A 112 0.68 -3.75 1.97
N HIS A 113 1.43 -3.63 0.87
CA HIS A 113 0.95 -3.76 -0.50
C HIS A 113 1.57 -5.01 -1.14
N ARG A 114 0.78 -5.73 -1.95
CA ARG A 114 1.15 -7.00 -2.56
C ARG A 114 0.99 -6.93 -4.07
N GLN A 115 1.54 -7.92 -4.76
CA GLN A 115 1.35 -8.07 -6.20
C GLN A 115 -0.12 -7.93 -6.59
N GLY A 116 -0.40 -7.04 -7.55
CA GLY A 116 -1.72 -6.71 -8.05
C GLY A 116 -2.37 -5.49 -7.39
N ASP A 117 -1.83 -4.99 -6.27
CA ASP A 117 -2.34 -3.80 -5.61
C ASP A 117 -2.02 -2.54 -6.43
N VAL A 118 -2.97 -1.60 -6.44
CA VAL A 118 -2.83 -0.28 -7.03
C VAL A 118 -3.05 0.76 -5.95
N ILE A 119 -2.13 1.72 -5.85
CA ILE A 119 -2.17 2.81 -4.86
C ILE A 119 -2.15 4.14 -5.60
N ALA A 120 -3.13 5.01 -5.34
CA ALA A 120 -3.13 6.38 -5.81
C ALA A 120 -2.50 7.29 -4.75
N GLU A 121 -1.47 8.02 -5.14
CA GLU A 121 -0.68 8.90 -4.29
C GLU A 121 -0.87 10.35 -4.75
N GLN A 122 -1.47 11.17 -3.90
CA GLN A 122 -1.79 12.56 -4.23
C GLN A 122 -1.96 13.44 -2.99
N GLY A 123 -2.01 14.75 -3.21
CA GLY A 123 -2.27 15.74 -2.15
C GLY A 123 -1.17 15.75 -1.10
N GLU A 124 -1.54 16.03 0.14
CA GLU A 124 -0.60 16.17 1.26
C GLU A 124 0.04 14.86 1.74
N LEU A 125 -0.04 13.78 0.94
CA LEU A 125 0.58 12.51 1.29
C LEU A 125 2.10 12.64 1.28
N SER A 126 2.70 12.39 2.45
CA SER A 126 4.13 12.17 2.62
C SER A 126 4.34 10.77 3.18
N HIS A 127 5.29 10.05 2.64
CA HIS A 127 5.54 8.66 2.99
C HIS A 127 6.94 8.19 2.60
N TRP A 128 7.28 7.00 3.06
CA TRP A 128 8.45 6.23 2.63
C TRP A 128 8.09 4.75 2.58
N TRP A 129 8.91 3.95 1.88
CA TRP A 129 8.64 2.54 1.69
C TRP A 129 9.80 1.67 2.09
N ARG A 130 9.50 0.47 2.59
CA ARG A 130 10.51 -0.55 2.89
C ARG A 130 10.06 -1.93 2.42
N ASN A 131 10.96 -2.65 1.78
CA ASN A 131 10.75 -4.05 1.51
C ASN A 131 11.10 -4.88 2.76
N ASN A 132 10.10 -5.23 3.56
CA ASN A 132 10.25 -6.07 4.74
C ASN A 132 10.21 -7.57 4.40
N SER A 133 10.10 -7.95 3.13
CA SER A 133 10.05 -9.32 2.67
C SER A 133 11.44 -9.89 2.35
N ARG A 134 11.48 -11.18 2.00
CA ARG A 134 12.72 -11.86 1.59
C ARG A 134 12.94 -11.89 0.07
N ARG A 135 12.04 -11.31 -0.70
CA ARG A 135 12.10 -11.26 -2.17
C ARG A 135 12.07 -9.81 -2.64
N PRO A 136 12.64 -9.50 -3.80
CA PRO A 136 12.48 -8.17 -4.39
C PRO A 136 11.00 -7.82 -4.59
N ALA A 137 10.68 -6.53 -4.42
CA ALA A 137 9.42 -5.93 -4.81
C ALA A 137 9.64 -5.06 -6.05
N VAL A 138 8.70 -5.13 -7.00
CA VAL A 138 8.73 -4.35 -8.25
C VAL A 138 7.44 -3.59 -8.40
#